data_ba0c590c0cec8738a49bac6b1bcc73e2
#
_entry.id   ba0c590c0cec8738a49bac6b1bcc73e2
#
_cell.length_a   1.000
_cell.length_b   1.000
_cell.length_c   1.000
_cell.angle_alpha   90.00
_cell.angle_beta   90.00
_cell.angle_gamma   90.00
#
_symmetry.space_group_name_H-M   'P 1'
#
loop_
_entity.id
_entity.type
_entity.pdbx_description
1 polymer ?
#
loop_
_entity_poly.entity_id
_entity_poly.type
_entity_poly.pdbx_seq_one_letter_code
_entity_poly.pdbx_strand_id
1 'polypeptide(L)'
;MTAGPKAALEPLAVDAIALTAETWWRHARVGLRFAAVPTPPPDGRWQHGAVAVALYLADSEATAWAEHYRALAERGLPPAEGFPRNLWRCVVSLARVADLSSVERLAAVGLSAPRPMRSDWPPFQRIGEQLFAEGWAAVLGPSAARPEEGRSLAVFRRDAGFPGVRPPRRPRRVNAPPESVAPIS
;
A
#
# COMPACT_ATOMS: atom_id res chain seq x y z
N MET A 1 3.27 -29.03 -27.15
CA MET A 1 3.78 -28.98 -25.77
C MET A 1 2.69 -28.42 -24.89
N THR A 2 1.94 -29.29 -24.23
CA THR A 2 0.87 -28.92 -23.29
C THR A 2 1.54 -28.49 -21.97
N ALA A 3 1.33 -27.22 -21.58
CA ALA A 3 1.74 -26.76 -20.25
C ALA A 3 1.00 -27.62 -19.21
N GLY A 4 1.74 -28.35 -18.38
CA GLY A 4 1.19 -29.13 -17.28
C GLY A 4 0.43 -28.21 -16.29
N PRO A 5 -0.53 -28.73 -15.53
CA PRO A 5 -1.28 -27.95 -14.57
C PRO A 5 -0.30 -27.32 -13.57
N LYS A 6 -0.33 -25.98 -13.49
CA LYS A 6 0.41 -25.22 -12.48
C LYS A 6 -0.08 -25.74 -11.11
N ALA A 7 0.80 -26.38 -10.36
CA ALA A 7 0.45 -26.85 -9.01
C ALA A 7 -0.23 -25.71 -8.23
N ALA A 8 -1.41 -26.00 -7.69
CA ALA A 8 -2.10 -25.02 -6.85
C ALA A 8 -1.20 -24.75 -5.64
N LEU A 9 -0.88 -23.48 -5.42
CA LEU A 9 -0.15 -23.09 -4.22
C LEU A 9 -1.02 -23.38 -3.00
N GLU A 10 -0.42 -23.93 -1.94
CA GLU A 10 -1.08 -24.05 -0.63
C GLU A 10 -1.57 -22.67 -0.18
N PRO A 11 -2.81 -22.56 0.36
CA PRO A 11 -3.32 -21.31 0.87
C PRO A 11 -2.42 -20.74 1.97
N LEU A 12 -2.25 -19.41 1.96
CA LEU A 12 -1.47 -18.75 3.00
C LEU A 12 -2.16 -18.83 4.36
N ALA A 13 -1.43 -19.24 5.37
CA ALA A 13 -1.89 -19.23 6.77
C ALA A 13 -1.81 -17.78 7.31
N VAL A 14 -2.83 -16.97 7.01
CA VAL A 14 -2.90 -15.56 7.37
C VAL A 14 -4.20 -15.29 8.13
N ASP A 15 -4.10 -14.53 9.21
CA ASP A 15 -5.27 -14.05 9.95
C ASP A 15 -6.10 -13.09 9.10
N ALA A 16 -7.41 -13.27 9.10
CA ALA A 16 -8.35 -12.37 8.46
C ALA A 16 -8.90 -11.38 9.48
N ILE A 17 -8.84 -10.09 9.15
CA ILE A 17 -9.51 -9.03 9.89
C ILE A 17 -10.52 -8.31 9.01
N ALA A 18 -11.49 -7.65 9.64
CA ALA A 18 -12.42 -6.73 9.00
C ALA A 18 -12.09 -5.29 9.40
N LEU A 19 -12.13 -4.38 8.44
CA LEU A 19 -12.08 -2.94 8.68
C LEU A 19 -13.49 -2.39 8.55
N THR A 20 -13.98 -1.66 9.59
CA THR A 20 -15.33 -1.13 9.62
C THR A 20 -15.30 0.38 9.75
N ALA A 21 -15.54 1.07 8.64
CA ALA A 21 -15.58 2.53 8.55
C ALA A 21 -14.34 3.23 9.12
N GLU A 22 -13.18 2.64 8.95
CA GLU A 22 -11.91 3.20 9.42
C GLU A 22 -11.40 4.32 8.53
N THR A 23 -10.73 5.29 9.14
CA THR A 23 -10.09 6.40 8.42
C THR A 23 -8.70 6.01 7.94
N TRP A 24 -8.44 6.23 6.65
CA TRP A 24 -7.16 5.99 6.00
C TRP A 24 -6.76 7.18 5.14
N TRP A 25 -5.47 7.34 4.86
CA TRP A 25 -4.90 8.50 4.20
C TRP A 25 -4.15 8.13 2.93
N ARG A 26 -4.22 9.00 1.92
CA ARG A 26 -3.47 8.88 0.68
C ARG A 26 -3.12 10.24 0.12
N HIS A 27 -1.89 10.42 -0.31
CA HIS A 27 -1.54 11.59 -1.13
C HIS A 27 -1.45 11.21 -2.62
N ALA A 28 -1.72 12.16 -3.50
CA ALA A 28 -1.53 12.03 -4.94
C ALA A 28 -1.09 13.37 -5.53
N ARG A 29 -0.53 13.35 -6.74
CA ARG A 29 -0.25 14.58 -7.49
C ARG A 29 -1.54 15.33 -7.74
N VAL A 30 -1.46 16.67 -7.74
CA VAL A 30 -2.58 17.53 -8.14
C VAL A 30 -2.99 17.19 -9.57
N GLY A 31 -4.28 17.15 -9.82
CA GLY A 31 -4.86 16.75 -11.13
C GLY A 31 -5.15 15.25 -11.26
N LEU A 32 -4.56 14.39 -10.44
CA LEU A 32 -4.88 12.96 -10.46
C LEU A 32 -6.13 12.66 -9.63
N ARG A 33 -6.95 11.75 -10.15
CA ARG A 33 -8.08 11.16 -9.39
C ARG A 33 -7.55 10.32 -8.23
N PHE A 34 -8.33 10.19 -7.16
CA PHE A 34 -7.99 9.39 -5.98
C PHE A 34 -7.49 7.97 -6.31
N ALA A 35 -8.21 7.26 -7.15
CA ALA A 35 -7.94 5.87 -7.52
C ALA A 35 -7.27 5.75 -8.89
N ALA A 36 -6.59 6.80 -9.38
CA ALA A 36 -5.86 6.73 -10.64
C ALA A 36 -4.73 5.70 -10.57
N VAL A 37 -4.73 4.80 -11.52
CA VAL A 37 -3.67 3.81 -11.74
C VAL A 37 -2.99 4.17 -13.06
N PRO A 38 -1.69 4.39 -13.08
CA PRO A 38 -0.93 4.60 -14.31
C PRO A 38 -1.02 3.39 -15.26
N THR A 39 -0.77 3.63 -16.53
CA THR A 39 -0.66 2.57 -17.54
C THR A 39 0.74 2.64 -18.16
N PRO A 40 1.61 1.61 -17.99
CA PRO A 40 1.38 0.39 -17.19
C PRO A 40 1.32 0.68 -15.68
N PRO A 41 0.66 -0.19 -14.88
CA PRO A 41 0.69 -0.07 -13.43
C PRO A 41 2.11 -0.20 -12.90
N PRO A 42 2.55 0.66 -11.96
CA PRO A 42 3.89 0.58 -11.39
C PRO A 42 4.01 -0.60 -10.45
N ASP A 43 5.24 -1.04 -10.21
CA ASP A 43 5.51 -1.95 -9.10
C ASP A 43 5.32 -1.24 -7.75
N GLY A 44 4.94 -2.04 -6.77
CA GLY A 44 4.85 -1.68 -5.37
C GLY A 44 5.24 -2.86 -4.50
N ARG A 45 5.29 -2.66 -3.20
CA ARG A 45 5.68 -3.73 -2.28
C ARG A 45 4.80 -4.98 -2.41
N TRP A 46 3.49 -4.80 -2.49
CA TRP A 46 2.50 -5.88 -2.61
C TRP A 46 1.96 -6.08 -4.02
N GLN A 47 2.56 -5.39 -4.99
CA GLN A 47 2.12 -5.33 -6.38
C GLN A 47 3.28 -5.50 -7.34
N HIS A 48 3.15 -6.42 -8.30
CA HIS A 48 4.06 -6.58 -9.41
C HIS A 48 3.33 -6.27 -10.71
N GLY A 49 3.60 -5.12 -11.30
CA GLY A 49 2.97 -4.68 -12.53
C GLY A 49 1.44 -4.74 -12.49
N ALA A 50 0.84 -5.42 -13.47
CA ALA A 50 -0.62 -5.54 -13.62
C ALA A 50 -1.24 -6.76 -12.91
N VAL A 51 -0.45 -7.63 -12.30
CA VAL A 51 -0.95 -8.92 -11.76
C VAL A 51 -1.85 -8.69 -10.56
N ALA A 52 -1.43 -7.87 -9.59
CA ALA A 52 -2.19 -7.59 -8.37
C ALA A 52 -2.18 -6.08 -8.11
N VAL A 53 -2.88 -5.33 -8.96
CA VAL A 53 -2.93 -3.86 -8.84
C VAL A 53 -3.50 -3.45 -7.49
N ALA A 54 -2.78 -2.60 -6.75
CA ALA A 54 -3.16 -2.17 -5.42
C ALA A 54 -3.20 -0.65 -5.26
N LEU A 55 -4.16 -0.18 -4.44
CA LEU A 55 -4.26 1.18 -3.94
C LEU A 55 -3.63 1.22 -2.56
N TYR A 56 -2.55 1.97 -2.40
CA TYR A 56 -1.85 2.11 -1.13
C TYR A 56 -2.42 3.25 -0.30
N LEU A 57 -2.76 2.93 0.95
CA LEU A 57 -3.28 3.84 1.97
C LEU A 57 -2.40 3.75 3.22
N ALA A 58 -2.38 4.81 4.01
CA ALA A 58 -1.68 4.88 5.29
C ALA A 58 -2.68 5.09 6.43
N ASP A 59 -2.38 4.56 7.61
CA ASP A 59 -3.23 4.66 8.80
C ASP A 59 -3.32 6.07 9.37
N SER A 60 -2.35 6.91 9.06
CA SER A 60 -2.29 8.30 9.52
C SER A 60 -1.76 9.24 8.44
N GLU A 61 -2.01 10.52 8.60
CA GLU A 61 -1.43 11.56 7.75
C GLU A 61 0.10 11.54 7.86
N ALA A 62 0.64 11.36 9.06
CA ALA A 62 2.09 11.28 9.30
C ALA A 62 2.73 10.12 8.54
N THR A 63 2.11 8.94 8.59
CA THR A 63 2.58 7.76 7.83
C THR A 63 2.50 8.01 6.31
N ALA A 64 1.43 8.65 5.82
CA ALA A 64 1.30 8.97 4.40
C ALA A 64 2.43 9.90 3.92
N TRP A 65 2.82 10.89 4.71
CA TRP A 65 3.93 11.79 4.38
C TRP A 65 5.29 11.11 4.52
N ALA A 66 5.50 10.31 5.55
CA ALA A 66 6.75 9.54 5.71
C ALA A 66 7.02 8.63 4.51
N GLU A 67 5.99 7.89 4.05
CA GLU A 67 6.10 7.05 2.84
C GLU A 67 6.39 7.90 1.57
N HIS A 68 5.83 9.12 1.49
CA HIS A 68 6.13 10.02 0.39
C HIS A 68 7.57 10.48 0.39
N TYR A 69 8.08 10.95 1.54
CA TYR A 69 9.45 11.42 1.65
C TYR A 69 10.46 10.30 1.44
N ARG A 70 10.18 9.11 1.97
CA ARG A 70 10.97 7.92 1.67
C ARG A 70 11.06 7.68 0.15
N ALA A 71 9.93 7.74 -0.57
CA ALA A 71 9.91 7.54 -2.01
C ALA A 71 10.59 8.67 -2.80
N LEU A 72 10.69 9.88 -2.28
CA LEU A 72 11.50 10.96 -2.84
C LEU A 72 12.99 10.71 -2.58
N ALA A 73 13.36 10.36 -1.35
CA ALA A 73 14.74 10.09 -0.95
C ALA A 73 15.36 8.94 -1.76
N GLU A 74 14.60 7.85 -2.03
CA GLU A 74 15.03 6.76 -2.91
C GLU A 74 15.41 7.22 -4.33
N ARG A 75 14.90 8.36 -4.75
CA ARG A 75 15.17 8.97 -6.07
C ARG A 75 16.18 10.12 -5.99
N GLY A 76 16.73 10.40 -4.81
CA GLY A 76 17.61 11.54 -4.58
C GLY A 76 16.92 12.90 -4.70
N LEU A 77 15.59 12.97 -4.50
CA LEU A 77 14.81 14.20 -4.64
C LEU A 77 14.52 14.83 -3.28
N PRO A 78 14.69 16.15 -3.14
CA PRO A 78 14.36 16.85 -1.91
C PRO A 78 12.85 16.87 -1.66
N PRO A 79 12.39 16.94 -0.39
CA PRO A 79 10.98 16.94 -0.04
C PRO A 79 10.14 18.00 -0.77
N ALA A 80 10.70 19.18 -1.02
CA ALA A 80 10.01 20.28 -1.69
C ALA A 80 9.58 19.96 -3.14
N GLU A 81 10.33 19.13 -3.86
CA GLU A 81 9.99 18.74 -5.24
C GLU A 81 8.76 17.84 -5.33
N GLY A 82 8.32 17.28 -4.22
CA GLY A 82 7.11 16.48 -4.15
C GLY A 82 5.81 17.28 -4.19
N PHE A 83 5.84 18.61 -4.16
CA PHE A 83 4.67 19.47 -3.99
C PHE A 83 4.34 20.31 -5.23
N PRO A 84 3.07 20.79 -5.37
CA PRO A 84 1.91 20.58 -4.49
C PRO A 84 1.29 19.19 -4.63
N ARG A 85 0.60 18.73 -3.56
CA ARG A 85 -0.11 17.45 -3.54
C ARG A 85 -1.53 17.55 -3.00
N ASN A 86 -2.35 16.62 -3.43
CA ASN A 86 -3.67 16.38 -2.84
C ASN A 86 -3.54 15.33 -1.75
N LEU A 87 -4.04 15.61 -0.55
CA LEU A 87 -4.17 14.66 0.54
C LEU A 87 -5.63 14.27 0.70
N TRP A 88 -5.89 12.96 0.63
CA TRP A 88 -7.20 12.35 0.75
C TRP A 88 -7.33 11.67 2.10
N ARG A 89 -8.40 11.94 2.81
CA ARG A 89 -8.84 11.21 3.99
C ARG A 89 -10.03 10.37 3.61
N CYS A 90 -9.84 9.08 3.40
CA CYS A 90 -10.90 8.18 2.96
C CYS A 90 -11.42 7.29 4.10
N VAL A 91 -12.62 6.76 3.90
CA VAL A 91 -13.23 5.76 4.78
C VAL A 91 -13.13 4.40 4.11
N VAL A 92 -12.65 3.40 4.86
CA VAL A 92 -12.43 2.03 4.39
C VAL A 92 -13.31 1.06 5.17
N SER A 93 -14.02 0.19 4.44
CA SER A 93 -14.79 -0.91 4.99
C SER A 93 -14.52 -2.15 4.14
N LEU A 94 -13.81 -3.13 4.68
CA LEU A 94 -13.38 -4.34 4.00
C LEU A 94 -13.60 -5.56 4.90
N ALA A 95 -14.20 -6.61 4.38
CA ALA A 95 -14.54 -7.80 5.18
C ALA A 95 -13.39 -8.82 5.31
N ARG A 96 -12.43 -8.82 4.38
CA ARG A 96 -11.37 -9.85 4.31
C ARG A 96 -10.03 -9.20 4.00
N VAL A 97 -9.36 -8.73 5.04
CA VAL A 97 -8.03 -8.12 4.98
C VAL A 97 -7.01 -9.09 5.58
N ALA A 98 -5.94 -9.40 4.85
CA ALA A 98 -4.84 -10.22 5.35
C ALA A 98 -4.02 -9.37 6.36
N ASP A 99 -3.98 -9.79 7.61
CA ASP A 99 -3.27 -9.07 8.65
C ASP A 99 -1.81 -9.56 8.75
N LEU A 100 -0.92 -8.79 8.15
CA LEU A 100 0.53 -8.97 8.21
C LEU A 100 1.19 -7.78 8.95
N SER A 101 0.49 -7.18 9.93
CA SER A 101 0.90 -5.94 10.60
C SER A 101 1.95 -6.12 11.68
N SER A 102 2.34 -7.35 12.05
CA SER A 102 3.41 -7.62 13.01
C SER A 102 4.55 -8.45 12.41
N VAL A 103 5.70 -8.45 13.08
CA VAL A 103 6.89 -9.21 12.67
C VAL A 103 6.60 -10.72 12.67
N GLU A 104 5.84 -11.19 13.66
CA GLU A 104 5.47 -12.60 13.80
C GLU A 104 4.56 -13.06 12.64
N ARG A 105 3.58 -12.22 12.28
CA ARG A 105 2.68 -12.48 11.16
C ARG A 105 3.39 -12.46 9.82
N LEU A 106 4.33 -11.54 9.65
CA LEU A 106 5.20 -11.53 8.46
C LEU A 106 6.05 -12.79 8.39
N ALA A 107 6.66 -13.21 9.51
CA ALA A 107 7.48 -14.41 9.58
C ALA A 107 6.67 -15.67 9.27
N ALA A 108 5.40 -15.74 9.67
CA ALA A 108 4.51 -16.87 9.37
C ALA A 108 4.31 -17.12 7.87
N VAL A 109 4.49 -16.08 7.02
CA VAL A 109 4.45 -16.20 5.56
C VAL A 109 5.84 -16.09 4.92
N GLY A 110 6.91 -16.24 5.71
CA GLY A 110 8.29 -16.20 5.23
C GLY A 110 8.83 -14.82 4.88
N LEU A 111 8.24 -13.75 5.43
CA LEU A 111 8.67 -12.38 5.22
C LEU A 111 9.40 -11.84 6.45
N SER A 112 10.38 -10.96 6.21
CA SER A 112 11.01 -10.12 7.23
C SER A 112 10.28 -8.78 7.36
N ALA A 113 10.62 -7.99 8.39
CA ALA A 113 10.17 -6.60 8.50
C ALA A 113 10.52 -5.81 7.22
N PRO A 114 9.60 -4.98 6.71
CA PRO A 114 9.84 -4.24 5.48
C PRO A 114 10.92 -3.19 5.67
N ARG A 115 11.87 -3.15 4.74
CA ARG A 115 12.88 -2.10 4.64
C ARG A 115 12.53 -1.10 3.52
N PRO A 116 13.09 0.11 3.53
CA PRO A 116 12.79 1.14 2.54
C PRO A 116 13.14 0.78 1.10
N MET A 117 13.97 -0.23 0.85
CA MET A 117 14.58 -0.51 -0.45
C MET A 117 13.67 -1.33 -1.37
N ARG A 118 13.68 -1.00 -2.68
CA ARG A 118 12.94 -1.75 -3.70
C ARG A 118 13.50 -3.15 -3.94
N SER A 119 14.78 -3.38 -3.70
CA SER A 119 15.40 -4.71 -3.77
C SER A 119 14.71 -5.74 -2.88
N ASP A 120 14.03 -5.30 -1.84
CA ASP A 120 13.36 -6.16 -0.88
C ASP A 120 11.89 -6.47 -1.26
N TRP A 121 11.38 -5.90 -2.37
CA TRP A 121 9.98 -6.09 -2.79
C TRP A 121 9.63 -7.49 -3.32
N PRO A 122 10.50 -8.22 -4.04
CA PRO A 122 10.10 -9.47 -4.69
C PRO A 122 9.46 -10.53 -3.78
N PRO A 123 9.91 -10.78 -2.54
CA PRO A 123 9.21 -11.67 -1.62
C PRO A 123 7.79 -11.18 -1.28
N PHE A 124 7.63 -9.89 -1.00
CA PHE A 124 6.33 -9.28 -0.69
C PHE A 124 5.38 -9.31 -1.89
N GLN A 125 5.91 -9.09 -3.10
CA GLN A 125 5.13 -9.14 -4.34
C GLN A 125 4.55 -10.54 -4.56
N ARG A 126 5.32 -11.61 -4.34
CA ARG A 126 4.83 -12.98 -4.44
C ARG A 126 3.68 -13.26 -3.46
N ILE A 127 3.81 -12.82 -2.21
CA ILE A 127 2.73 -12.94 -1.22
C ILE A 127 1.51 -12.11 -1.64
N GLY A 128 1.72 -10.87 -2.12
CA GLY A 128 0.64 -10.01 -2.62
C GLY A 128 -0.12 -10.64 -3.80
N GLU A 129 0.57 -11.24 -4.76
CA GLU A 129 -0.02 -11.95 -5.89
C GLU A 129 -0.83 -13.17 -5.42
N GLN A 130 -0.30 -13.93 -4.46
CA GLN A 130 -1.00 -15.09 -3.92
C GLN A 130 -2.26 -14.66 -3.15
N LEU A 131 -2.18 -13.66 -2.28
CA LEU A 131 -3.33 -13.09 -1.58
C LEU A 131 -4.41 -12.57 -2.57
N PHE A 132 -3.95 -11.90 -3.62
CA PHE A 132 -4.85 -11.46 -4.68
C PHE A 132 -5.56 -12.65 -5.34
N ALA A 133 -4.83 -13.71 -5.71
CA ALA A 133 -5.39 -14.91 -6.34
C ALA A 133 -6.36 -15.66 -5.42
N GLU A 134 -6.10 -15.67 -4.10
CA GLU A 134 -6.98 -16.26 -3.08
C GLU A 134 -8.22 -15.43 -2.76
N GLY A 135 -8.40 -14.27 -3.39
CA GLY A 135 -9.59 -13.43 -3.22
C GLY A 135 -9.57 -12.52 -1.99
N TRP A 136 -8.41 -12.25 -1.39
CA TRP A 136 -8.31 -11.25 -0.32
C TRP A 136 -8.61 -9.85 -0.86
N ALA A 137 -9.29 -9.02 -0.04
CA ALA A 137 -9.62 -7.65 -0.43
C ALA A 137 -8.42 -6.71 -0.33
N ALA A 138 -7.56 -6.94 0.65
CA ALA A 138 -6.39 -6.11 0.93
C ALA A 138 -5.36 -6.87 1.77
N VAL A 139 -4.16 -6.29 1.89
CA VAL A 139 -3.16 -6.68 2.88
C VAL A 139 -2.80 -5.47 3.75
N LEU A 140 -2.82 -5.67 5.06
CA LEU A 140 -2.37 -4.73 6.09
C LEU A 140 -0.95 -5.13 6.49
N GLY A 141 -0.01 -4.19 6.44
CA GLY A 141 1.36 -4.42 6.85
C GLY A 141 1.97 -3.19 7.53
N PRO A 142 3.14 -3.32 8.16
CA PRO A 142 3.85 -2.17 8.72
C PRO A 142 4.32 -1.23 7.60
N SER A 143 4.36 0.06 7.88
CA SER A 143 4.96 1.05 6.99
C SER A 143 6.47 0.88 6.96
N ALA A 144 7.09 0.88 5.79
CA ALA A 144 8.55 0.85 5.69
C ALA A 144 9.21 2.16 6.10
N ALA A 145 8.46 3.25 6.11
CA ALA A 145 8.95 4.57 6.53
C ALA A 145 8.76 4.81 8.04
N ARG A 146 7.85 4.06 8.68
CA ARG A 146 7.55 4.13 10.12
C ARG A 146 7.20 2.73 10.65
N PRO A 147 8.17 1.81 10.69
CA PRO A 147 7.89 0.39 10.90
C PRO A 147 7.25 0.05 12.25
N GLU A 148 7.54 0.83 13.29
CA GLU A 148 7.04 0.60 14.64
C GLU A 148 5.69 1.28 14.92
N GLU A 149 5.41 2.40 14.24
CA GLU A 149 4.27 3.26 14.55
C GLU A 149 3.22 3.32 13.43
N GLY A 150 3.63 3.10 12.18
CA GLY A 150 2.78 3.30 11.02
C GLY A 150 2.39 1.99 10.34
N ARG A 151 1.17 1.97 9.79
CA ARG A 151 0.67 0.84 8.98
C ARG A 151 0.32 1.30 7.57
N SER A 152 0.53 0.41 6.62
CA SER A 152 0.10 0.58 5.24
C SER A 152 -0.93 -0.48 4.87
N LEU A 153 -1.95 -0.08 4.13
CA LEU A 153 -2.99 -0.94 3.60
C LEU A 153 -2.90 -0.92 2.08
N ALA A 154 -2.65 -2.07 1.47
CA ALA A 154 -2.70 -2.24 0.03
C ALA A 154 -4.03 -2.91 -0.35
N VAL A 155 -4.97 -2.11 -0.85
CA VAL A 155 -6.30 -2.60 -1.28
C VAL A 155 -6.20 -3.07 -2.71
N PHE A 156 -6.51 -4.32 -2.97
CA PHE A 156 -6.44 -4.90 -4.30
C PHE A 156 -7.58 -4.40 -5.18
N ARG A 157 -7.23 -4.11 -6.44
CA ARG A 157 -8.21 -3.76 -7.45
C ARG A 157 -9.04 -4.99 -7.80
N ARG A 158 -10.36 -4.83 -7.82
CA ARG A 158 -11.30 -5.83 -8.33
C ARG A 158 -12.13 -5.18 -9.42
N ASP A 159 -12.35 -5.90 -10.52
CA ASP A 159 -13.03 -5.36 -11.69
C ASP A 159 -12.48 -3.98 -12.10
N ALA A 160 -13.31 -2.96 -12.09
CA ALA A 160 -12.93 -1.60 -12.50
C ALA A 160 -12.51 -0.69 -11.34
N GLY A 161 -12.41 -1.18 -10.06
CA GLY A 161 -12.20 -0.28 -8.94
C GLY A 161 -11.61 -0.89 -7.66
N PHE A 162 -11.76 -0.16 -6.59
CA PHE A 162 -11.31 -0.53 -5.24
C PHE A 162 -12.53 -0.56 -4.31
N PRO A 163 -13.28 -1.68 -4.28
CA PRO A 163 -14.49 -1.79 -3.48
C PRO A 163 -14.18 -1.58 -2.00
N GLY A 164 -15.12 -0.97 -1.28
CA GLY A 164 -14.97 -0.68 0.15
C GLY A 164 -14.14 0.56 0.48
N VAL A 165 -13.53 1.24 -0.50
CA VAL A 165 -12.80 2.50 -0.29
C VAL A 165 -13.62 3.68 -0.77
N ARG A 166 -13.95 4.60 0.14
CA ARG A 166 -14.77 5.80 -0.12
C ARG A 166 -13.95 7.07 0.14
N PRO A 167 -13.44 7.73 -0.91
CA PRO A 167 -12.78 9.03 -0.77
C PRO A 167 -13.81 10.14 -0.52
N PRO A 168 -13.43 11.27 0.11
CA PRO A 168 -14.26 12.46 0.15
C PRO A 168 -14.40 13.06 -1.26
N ARG A 169 -15.37 13.96 -1.43
CA ARG A 169 -15.57 14.65 -2.72
C ARG A 169 -14.37 15.47 -3.18
N ARG A 170 -13.64 16.07 -2.23
CA ARG A 170 -12.46 16.89 -2.50
C ARG A 170 -11.33 16.54 -1.55
N PRO A 171 -10.08 16.50 -2.05
CA PRO A 171 -8.89 16.37 -1.19
C PRO A 171 -8.56 17.72 -0.54
N ARG A 172 -7.77 17.67 0.53
CA ARG A 172 -7.05 18.83 1.02
C ARG A 172 -5.80 19.04 0.16
N ARG A 173 -5.63 20.24 -0.39
CA ARG A 173 -4.40 20.59 -1.11
C ARG A 173 -3.32 20.98 -0.11
N VAL A 174 -2.12 20.44 -0.30
CA VAL A 174 -0.93 20.73 0.50
C VAL A 174 0.12 21.27 -0.46
N ASN A 175 0.56 22.51 -0.21
CA ASN A 175 1.44 23.25 -1.13
C ASN A 175 2.92 23.15 -0.78
N ALA A 176 3.24 22.80 0.47
CA ALA A 176 4.61 22.67 0.98
C ALA A 176 4.70 21.49 1.96
N PRO A 177 5.92 20.97 2.22
CA PRO A 177 6.13 19.93 3.22
C PRO A 177 5.55 20.35 4.59
N PRO A 178 4.76 19.48 5.27
CA PRO A 178 4.33 19.76 6.65
C PRO A 178 5.52 19.84 7.61
N GLU A 179 5.53 20.83 8.48
CA GLU A 179 6.62 21.10 9.43
C GLU A 179 6.80 19.97 10.46
N SER A 180 5.75 19.19 10.73
CA SER A 180 5.75 18.14 11.77
C SER A 180 6.36 16.79 11.36
N VAL A 181 6.78 16.65 10.11
CA VAL A 181 7.45 15.43 9.64
C VAL A 181 8.93 15.75 9.56
N ALA A 182 9.63 15.61 10.70
CA ALA A 182 11.08 15.75 10.72
C ALA A 182 11.71 14.78 9.68
N PRO A 183 12.70 15.24 8.90
CA PRO A 183 13.44 14.36 8.02
C PRO A 183 14.07 13.25 8.85
N ILE A 184 13.96 12.01 8.38
CA ILE A 184 14.70 10.88 8.92
C ILE A 184 16.17 11.20 8.64
N SER A 185 16.91 11.49 9.70
CA SER A 185 18.38 11.68 9.68
C SER A 185 19.09 10.35 9.45
#